data_ced7e1ca4488fc6e1ae556c816590b04
#
_entry.id   ced7e1ca4488fc6e1ae556c816590b04
#
_cell.length_a   1.000
_cell.length_b   1.000
_cell.length_c   1.000
_cell.angle_alpha   90.00
_cell.angle_beta   90.00
_cell.angle_gamma   90.00
#
_symmetry.space_group_name_H-M   'P 1'
#
loop_
_entity.id
_entity.type
_entity.pdbx_description
1 polymer ?
#
loop_
_entity_poly.entity_id
_entity_poly.type
_entity_poly.pdbx_seq_one_letter_code
_entity_poly.pdbx_strand_id
1 'polypeptide(L)'
;MMGEVLIAGMAAMLICIFLGPKFIEYLRLKEFGQHIREEGPQEHHAKAGTPTMGGLIIFASICVPFLVLSDRDWSSMAVFGVAMLSATLGFADDFLKIVKRRSLGLSARSKLAVQLLMALGLWWVARHYVGLEPTLEFRISDARIDIGPVLYFVLVFLVIAGASNGVNLTDGLDGLAAGSCAIVLLAYTAITFISNDQQDLALLSSCLVGACIGFLWFNAFPASIFMGDTGSLGLGGAIGALAVMTQTEVLLIIIGGIFVIEALSVAIQVFAFKLFRRRVLLMAPVHHHFEMLAWSETKIMLRFWIIAAVCSGIGFTLYQQSIGR
;
A
#
# COMPACT_ATOMS: atom_id res chain seq x y z
N MET A 1 15.98 14.80 14.86
CA MET A 1 15.36 14.49 13.56
C MET A 1 15.76 13.13 12.99
N MET A 2 17.00 12.90 12.46
CA MET A 2 17.37 11.57 11.90
C MET A 2 17.24 10.42 12.91
N GLY A 3 17.66 10.65 14.17
CA GLY A 3 17.52 9.66 15.23
C GLY A 3 16.07 9.30 15.54
N GLU A 4 15.15 10.26 15.54
CA GLU A 4 13.72 10.04 15.82
C GLU A 4 13.04 9.23 14.73
N VAL A 5 13.31 9.53 13.45
CA VAL A 5 12.79 8.78 12.30
C VAL A 5 13.25 7.31 12.36
N LEU A 6 14.55 7.07 12.64
CA LEU A 6 15.07 5.71 12.79
C LEU A 6 14.48 4.99 14.00
N ILE A 7 14.41 5.68 15.16
CA ILE A 7 13.81 5.11 16.38
C ILE A 7 12.34 4.76 16.15
N ALA A 8 11.58 5.63 15.48
CA ALA A 8 10.17 5.38 15.17
C ALA A 8 9.97 4.13 14.31
N GLY A 9 10.75 4.00 13.23
CA GLY A 9 10.70 2.81 12.38
C GLY A 9 11.13 1.53 13.11
N MET A 10 12.23 1.60 13.88
CA MET A 10 12.67 0.46 14.69
C MET A 10 11.64 0.07 15.76
N ALA A 11 11.03 1.05 16.42
CA ALA A 11 9.99 0.80 17.43
C ALA A 11 8.77 0.12 16.79
N ALA A 12 8.28 0.62 15.65
CA ALA A 12 7.17 0.01 14.92
C ALA A 12 7.50 -1.43 14.49
N MET A 13 8.71 -1.68 13.98
CA MET A 13 9.19 -3.02 13.63
C MET A 13 9.17 -3.97 14.83
N LEU A 14 9.77 -3.55 15.94
CA LEU A 14 9.83 -4.37 17.14
C LEU A 14 8.44 -4.65 17.72
N ILE A 15 7.56 -3.64 17.80
CA ILE A 15 6.18 -3.83 18.24
C ILE A 15 5.48 -4.86 17.35
N CYS A 16 5.63 -4.77 16.02
CA CYS A 16 5.06 -5.74 15.08
C CYS A 16 5.56 -7.16 15.35
N ILE A 17 6.88 -7.35 15.54
CA ILE A 17 7.49 -8.65 15.82
C ILE A 17 7.00 -9.21 17.17
N PHE A 18 6.90 -8.40 18.22
CA PHE A 18 6.48 -8.87 19.55
C PHE A 18 4.98 -9.13 19.66
N LEU A 19 4.14 -8.35 18.94
CA LEU A 19 2.69 -8.57 18.92
C LEU A 19 2.31 -9.78 18.04
N GLY A 20 3.09 -10.02 16.99
CA GLY A 20 2.80 -11.00 15.93
C GLY A 20 2.43 -12.39 16.46
N PRO A 21 3.26 -13.07 17.28
CA PRO A 21 2.98 -14.44 17.70
C PRO A 21 1.65 -14.60 18.44
N LYS A 22 1.38 -13.70 19.40
CA LYS A 22 0.13 -13.74 20.19
C LYS A 22 -1.10 -13.47 19.32
N PHE A 23 -0.97 -12.57 18.36
CA PHE A 23 -2.06 -12.23 17.46
C PHE A 23 -2.33 -13.37 16.45
N ILE A 24 -1.29 -13.99 15.90
CA ILE A 24 -1.42 -15.16 15.02
C ILE A 24 -2.10 -16.32 15.77
N GLU A 25 -1.69 -16.59 17.00
CA GLU A 25 -2.32 -17.60 17.85
C GLU A 25 -3.80 -17.29 18.08
N TYR A 26 -4.11 -16.03 18.42
CA TYR A 26 -5.51 -15.60 18.62
C TYR A 26 -6.37 -15.80 17.37
N LEU A 27 -5.87 -15.45 16.20
CA LEU A 27 -6.59 -15.63 14.92
C LEU A 27 -6.79 -17.10 14.58
N ARG A 28 -5.78 -17.96 14.87
CA ARG A 28 -5.90 -19.43 14.69
C ARG A 28 -6.98 -20.03 15.60
N LEU A 29 -7.02 -19.62 16.87
CA LEU A 29 -8.03 -20.08 17.83
C LEU A 29 -9.45 -19.66 17.44
N LYS A 30 -9.58 -18.53 16.73
CA LYS A 30 -10.87 -18.02 16.22
C LYS A 30 -11.23 -18.54 14.83
N GLU A 31 -10.42 -19.42 14.24
CA GLU A 31 -10.61 -19.96 12.89
C GLU A 31 -10.73 -18.85 11.80
N PHE A 32 -10.02 -17.74 11.96
CA PHE A 32 -9.99 -16.63 11.00
C PHE A 32 -9.04 -16.95 9.82
N GLY A 33 -9.25 -18.13 9.22
CA GLY A 33 -8.52 -18.58 8.04
C GLY A 33 -9.12 -18.03 6.73
N GLN A 34 -8.28 -17.83 5.73
CA GLN A 34 -8.72 -17.38 4.42
C GLN A 34 -9.47 -18.49 3.67
N HIS A 35 -10.62 -18.14 3.06
CA HIS A 35 -11.32 -19.00 2.12
C HIS A 35 -10.70 -18.80 0.73
N ILE A 36 -9.97 -19.82 0.25
CA ILE A 36 -9.29 -19.80 -1.04
C ILE A 36 -10.30 -19.98 -2.15
N ARG A 37 -10.14 -19.23 -3.26
CA ARG A 37 -10.96 -19.39 -4.45
C ARG A 37 -10.64 -20.71 -5.16
N GLU A 38 -11.67 -21.46 -5.55
CA GLU A 38 -11.53 -22.74 -6.27
C GLU A 38 -10.83 -22.59 -7.62
N GLU A 39 -10.86 -21.39 -8.22
CA GLU A 39 -10.31 -21.07 -9.54
C GLU A 39 -8.80 -20.72 -9.50
N GLY A 40 -8.16 -20.70 -8.32
CA GLY A 40 -6.75 -20.36 -8.12
C GLY A 40 -5.79 -21.52 -8.42
N PRO A 41 -4.43 -21.25 -8.47
CA PRO A 41 -3.44 -22.30 -8.61
C PRO A 41 -3.58 -23.37 -7.52
N GLN A 42 -3.38 -24.66 -7.87
CA GLN A 42 -3.57 -25.77 -6.93
C GLN A 42 -2.68 -25.69 -5.69
N GLU A 43 -1.50 -25.09 -5.81
CA GLU A 43 -0.56 -24.89 -4.70
C GLU A 43 -1.13 -24.00 -3.59
N HIS A 44 -2.08 -23.11 -3.93
CA HIS A 44 -2.77 -22.26 -2.94
C HIS A 44 -3.68 -23.05 -1.99
N HIS A 45 -4.17 -24.23 -2.40
CA HIS A 45 -4.96 -25.08 -1.50
C HIS A 45 -4.17 -25.57 -0.28
N ALA A 46 -2.84 -25.71 -0.38
CA ALA A 46 -1.97 -26.05 0.75
C ALA A 46 -1.91 -24.94 1.82
N LYS A 47 -2.27 -23.68 1.45
CA LYS A 47 -2.30 -22.51 2.33
C LYS A 47 -3.65 -22.33 3.05
N ALA A 48 -4.63 -23.25 2.82
CA ALA A 48 -5.93 -23.23 3.50
C ALA A 48 -5.73 -23.28 5.02
N GLY A 49 -6.41 -22.38 5.75
CA GLY A 49 -6.29 -22.29 7.21
C GLY A 49 -5.19 -21.35 7.72
N THR A 50 -4.33 -20.77 6.86
CA THR A 50 -3.44 -19.69 7.28
C THR A 50 -4.29 -18.47 7.68
N PRO A 51 -4.07 -17.88 8.89
CA PRO A 51 -4.82 -16.72 9.34
C PRO A 51 -4.66 -15.55 8.37
N THR A 52 -5.71 -14.75 8.22
CA THR A 52 -5.71 -13.48 7.47
C THR A 52 -5.88 -12.29 8.41
N MET A 53 -6.00 -11.06 7.89
CA MET A 53 -6.11 -9.80 8.65
C MET A 53 -4.82 -9.39 9.37
N GLY A 54 -3.66 -9.81 8.88
CA GLY A 54 -2.35 -9.41 9.41
C GLY A 54 -2.10 -7.90 9.36
N GLY A 55 -2.80 -7.18 8.49
CA GLY A 55 -2.80 -5.72 8.45
C GLY A 55 -3.12 -5.06 9.80
N LEU A 56 -3.90 -5.71 10.67
CA LEU A 56 -4.17 -5.19 12.01
C LEU A 56 -2.90 -5.04 12.84
N ILE A 57 -1.94 -5.98 12.72
CA ILE A 57 -0.65 -5.88 13.43
C ILE A 57 0.15 -4.71 12.87
N ILE A 58 0.18 -4.54 11.55
CA ILE A 58 0.90 -3.44 10.88
C ILE A 58 0.40 -2.11 11.44
N PHE A 59 -0.92 -1.86 11.38
CA PHE A 59 -1.49 -0.57 11.78
C PHE A 59 -1.47 -0.36 13.30
N ALA A 60 -1.63 -1.40 14.10
CA ALA A 60 -1.43 -1.30 15.55
C ALA A 60 0.00 -0.92 15.91
N SER A 61 0.99 -1.44 15.17
CA SER A 61 2.41 -1.22 15.46
C SER A 61 2.88 0.21 15.18
N ILE A 62 2.25 0.93 14.25
CA ILE A 62 2.61 2.31 13.94
C ILE A 62 1.97 3.34 14.89
N CYS A 63 0.84 3.00 15.53
CA CYS A 63 0.07 3.95 16.33
C CYS A 63 0.89 4.57 17.47
N VAL A 64 1.58 3.74 18.26
CA VAL A 64 2.32 4.25 19.44
C VAL A 64 3.54 5.05 19.02
N PRO A 65 4.47 4.53 18.19
CA PRO A 65 5.67 5.30 17.82
C PRO A 65 5.33 6.62 17.11
N PHE A 66 4.38 6.59 16.18
CA PHE A 66 3.98 7.79 15.46
C PHE A 66 3.34 8.83 16.39
N LEU A 67 2.30 8.47 17.15
CA LEU A 67 1.57 9.43 17.97
C LEU A 67 2.40 9.99 19.15
N VAL A 68 3.43 9.27 19.58
CA VAL A 68 4.30 9.71 20.68
C VAL A 68 5.44 10.60 20.19
N LEU A 69 6.01 10.31 19.02
CA LEU A 69 7.20 10.98 18.50
C LEU A 69 6.91 12.12 17.52
N SER A 70 5.71 12.18 16.93
CA SER A 70 5.34 13.22 15.98
C SER A 70 4.78 14.47 16.68
N ASP A 71 4.97 15.63 16.06
CA ASP A 71 4.32 16.89 16.43
C ASP A 71 2.86 16.94 16.00
N ARG A 72 2.42 15.92 15.26
CA ARG A 72 1.02 15.74 14.78
C ARG A 72 0.55 16.87 13.89
N ASP A 73 1.39 17.27 12.94
CA ASP A 73 1.03 18.25 11.93
C ASP A 73 -0.14 17.77 11.05
N TRP A 74 -0.81 18.71 10.37
CA TRP A 74 -1.97 18.39 9.55
C TRP A 74 -1.67 17.43 8.39
N SER A 75 -0.47 17.50 7.81
CA SER A 75 -0.07 16.64 6.69
C SER A 75 0.05 15.18 7.13
N SER A 76 0.81 14.95 8.20
CA SER A 76 1.04 13.60 8.72
C SER A 76 -0.22 12.98 9.32
N MET A 77 -1.03 13.79 10.05
CA MET A 77 -2.29 13.33 10.61
C MET A 77 -3.32 12.99 9.52
N ALA A 78 -3.34 13.72 8.40
CA ALA A 78 -4.21 13.39 7.28
C ALA A 78 -3.78 12.07 6.61
N VAL A 79 -2.48 11.86 6.38
CA VAL A 79 -1.95 10.58 5.85
C VAL A 79 -2.26 9.44 6.81
N PHE A 80 -2.00 9.62 8.10
CA PHE A 80 -2.32 8.64 9.13
C PHE A 80 -3.82 8.31 9.15
N GLY A 81 -4.68 9.34 9.08
CA GLY A 81 -6.13 9.18 9.02
C GLY A 81 -6.59 8.36 7.81
N VAL A 82 -6.07 8.68 6.61
CA VAL A 82 -6.39 7.91 5.39
C VAL A 82 -5.90 6.47 5.50
N ALA A 83 -4.70 6.25 6.04
CA ALA A 83 -4.14 4.93 6.26
C ALA A 83 -5.03 4.08 7.18
N MET A 84 -5.44 4.64 8.33
CA MET A 84 -6.30 3.97 9.31
C MET A 84 -7.72 3.70 8.77
N LEU A 85 -8.30 4.67 8.04
CA LEU A 85 -9.61 4.49 7.41
C LEU A 85 -9.58 3.44 6.29
N SER A 86 -8.52 3.42 5.48
CA SER A 86 -8.32 2.41 4.44
C SER A 86 -8.11 1.01 5.05
N ALA A 87 -7.35 0.92 6.15
CA ALA A 87 -7.21 -0.32 6.91
C ALA A 87 -8.55 -0.78 7.51
N THR A 88 -9.35 0.15 8.02
CA THR A 88 -10.71 -0.15 8.55
C THR A 88 -11.64 -0.64 7.43
N LEU A 89 -11.56 -0.04 6.25
CA LEU A 89 -12.30 -0.51 5.07
C LEU A 89 -11.91 -1.95 4.70
N GLY A 90 -10.61 -2.22 4.67
CA GLY A 90 -10.07 -3.56 4.42
C GLY A 90 -10.49 -4.56 5.50
N PHE A 91 -10.45 -4.15 6.77
CA PHE A 91 -10.93 -4.95 7.89
C PHE A 91 -12.41 -5.32 7.74
N ALA A 92 -13.26 -4.36 7.37
CA ALA A 92 -14.67 -4.63 7.13
C ALA A 92 -14.88 -5.62 5.99
N ASP A 93 -14.05 -5.54 4.93
CA ASP A 93 -14.07 -6.49 3.81
C ASP A 93 -13.66 -7.89 4.25
N ASP A 94 -12.52 -8.03 4.93
CA ASP A 94 -12.00 -9.31 5.43
C ASP A 94 -12.97 -9.95 6.44
N PHE A 95 -13.49 -9.15 7.37
CA PHE A 95 -14.45 -9.60 8.37
C PHE A 95 -15.74 -10.14 7.73
N LEU A 96 -16.26 -9.47 6.70
CA LEU A 96 -17.43 -9.92 5.96
C LEU A 96 -17.17 -11.23 5.22
N LYS A 97 -15.98 -11.45 4.66
CA LYS A 97 -15.58 -12.71 4.03
C LYS A 97 -15.61 -13.86 5.04
N ILE A 98 -15.07 -13.63 6.24
CA ILE A 98 -15.00 -14.63 7.31
C ILE A 98 -16.41 -14.96 7.84
N VAL A 99 -17.18 -13.94 8.25
CA VAL A 99 -18.52 -14.15 8.85
C VAL A 99 -19.49 -14.81 7.86
N LYS A 100 -19.42 -14.42 6.59
CA LYS A 100 -20.30 -14.98 5.55
C LYS A 100 -19.74 -16.25 4.91
N ARG A 101 -18.57 -16.73 5.32
CA ARG A 101 -17.87 -17.92 4.79
C ARG A 101 -17.82 -17.94 3.25
N ARG A 102 -17.44 -16.82 2.64
CA ARG A 102 -17.38 -16.65 1.19
C ARG A 102 -16.14 -15.86 0.77
N SER A 103 -15.70 -16.01 -0.48
CA SER A 103 -14.57 -15.26 -1.02
C SER A 103 -14.87 -13.80 -1.39
N LEU A 104 -16.15 -13.39 -1.41
CA LEU A 104 -16.59 -12.04 -1.75
C LEU A 104 -16.93 -11.24 -0.49
N GLY A 105 -16.20 -10.14 -0.27
CA GLY A 105 -16.43 -9.16 0.79
C GLY A 105 -17.41 -8.05 0.40
N LEU A 106 -16.98 -6.81 0.54
CA LEU A 106 -17.70 -5.61 0.12
C LEU A 106 -17.76 -5.50 -1.40
N SER A 107 -18.83 -4.85 -1.91
CA SER A 107 -18.92 -4.57 -3.34
C SER A 107 -17.85 -3.55 -3.77
N ALA A 108 -17.39 -3.62 -5.03
CA ALA A 108 -16.45 -2.63 -5.57
C ALA A 108 -17.01 -1.20 -5.46
N ARG A 109 -18.32 -1.02 -5.64
CA ARG A 109 -18.98 0.29 -5.50
C ARG A 109 -18.90 0.82 -4.07
N SER A 110 -19.07 -0.03 -3.06
CA SER A 110 -18.96 0.37 -1.65
C SER A 110 -17.52 0.78 -1.33
N LYS A 111 -16.53 0.01 -1.79
CA LYS A 111 -15.10 0.35 -1.60
C LYS A 111 -14.79 1.71 -2.23
N LEU A 112 -15.17 1.93 -3.49
CA LEU A 112 -14.95 3.19 -4.19
C LEU A 112 -15.67 4.36 -3.53
N ALA A 113 -16.88 4.19 -3.01
CA ALA A 113 -17.61 5.25 -2.29
C ALA A 113 -16.87 5.68 -1.02
N VAL A 114 -16.35 4.73 -0.24
CA VAL A 114 -15.55 5.05 0.96
C VAL A 114 -14.22 5.71 0.57
N GLN A 115 -13.55 5.22 -0.47
CA GLN A 115 -12.32 5.85 -0.99
C GLN A 115 -12.56 7.27 -1.50
N LEU A 116 -13.72 7.54 -2.09
CA LEU A 116 -14.12 8.91 -2.50
C LEU A 116 -14.28 9.84 -1.29
N LEU A 117 -14.87 9.37 -0.20
CA LEU A 117 -14.99 10.15 1.04
C LEU A 117 -13.62 10.42 1.68
N MET A 118 -12.73 9.42 1.67
CA MET A 118 -11.34 9.60 2.15
C MET A 118 -10.60 10.63 1.30
N ALA A 119 -10.74 10.56 -0.04
CA ALA A 119 -10.13 11.52 -0.96
C ALA A 119 -10.68 12.93 -0.74
N LEU A 120 -11.98 13.08 -0.46
CA LEU A 120 -12.60 14.36 -0.14
C LEU A 120 -12.00 14.95 1.15
N GLY A 121 -11.88 14.13 2.20
CA GLY A 121 -11.25 14.55 3.46
C GLY A 121 -9.80 14.96 3.29
N LEU A 122 -9.00 14.14 2.56
CA LEU A 122 -7.60 14.42 2.27
C LEU A 122 -7.44 15.71 1.45
N TRP A 123 -8.22 15.85 0.36
CA TRP A 123 -8.24 17.06 -0.47
C TRP A 123 -8.60 18.32 0.36
N TRP A 124 -9.60 18.20 1.25
CA TRP A 124 -10.01 19.30 2.12
C TRP A 124 -8.89 19.74 3.05
N VAL A 125 -8.22 18.78 3.73
CA VAL A 125 -7.09 19.08 4.62
C VAL A 125 -5.91 19.66 3.83
N ALA A 126 -5.56 19.07 2.69
CA ALA A 126 -4.49 19.52 1.83
C ALA A 126 -4.66 21.00 1.41
N ARG A 127 -5.89 21.39 1.06
CA ARG A 127 -6.20 22.76 0.58
C ARG A 127 -6.32 23.78 1.70
N HIS A 128 -6.98 23.46 2.82
CA HIS A 128 -7.40 24.45 3.81
C HIS A 128 -6.48 24.50 5.03
N TYR A 129 -5.80 23.42 5.36
CA TYR A 129 -4.91 23.36 6.54
C TYR A 129 -3.44 23.27 6.17
N VAL A 130 -3.10 22.61 5.08
CA VAL A 130 -1.70 22.51 4.58
C VAL A 130 -1.41 23.61 3.57
N GLY A 131 -2.42 24.09 2.83
CA GLY A 131 -2.26 25.16 1.83
C GLY A 131 -1.67 24.68 0.49
N LEU A 132 -1.81 23.39 0.16
CA LEU A 132 -1.30 22.88 -1.12
C LEU A 132 -2.06 23.50 -2.29
N GLU A 133 -1.33 23.89 -3.32
CA GLU A 133 -1.91 24.40 -4.55
C GLU A 133 -2.50 23.25 -5.40
N PRO A 134 -3.57 23.51 -6.19
CA PRO A 134 -4.20 22.49 -7.03
C PRO A 134 -3.41 22.30 -8.33
N THR A 135 -2.12 22.01 -8.21
CA THR A 135 -1.17 21.90 -9.31
C THR A 135 -0.73 20.46 -9.53
N LEU A 136 -0.51 20.09 -10.77
CA LEU A 136 0.13 18.85 -11.17
C LEU A 136 1.61 19.12 -11.39
N GLU A 137 2.47 18.51 -10.59
CA GLU A 137 3.90 18.69 -10.64
C GLU A 137 4.61 17.57 -11.43
N PHE A 138 5.33 17.96 -12.45
CA PHE A 138 6.16 17.06 -13.25
C PHE A 138 7.63 17.22 -12.85
N ARG A 139 8.07 16.40 -11.90
CA ARG A 139 9.44 16.45 -11.35
C ARG A 139 10.56 16.17 -12.37
N ILE A 140 10.23 15.67 -13.57
CA ILE A 140 11.19 15.44 -14.66
C ILE A 140 11.52 16.73 -15.41
N SER A 141 10.52 17.57 -15.65
CA SER A 141 10.61 18.80 -16.46
C SER A 141 10.46 20.08 -15.66
N ASP A 142 10.32 19.99 -14.34
CA ASP A 142 9.98 21.07 -13.41
C ASP A 142 8.72 21.87 -13.81
N ALA A 143 7.89 21.27 -14.67
CA ALA A 143 6.65 21.89 -15.11
C ALA A 143 5.57 21.74 -14.00
N ARG A 144 4.89 22.86 -13.74
CA ARG A 144 3.73 22.92 -12.86
C ARG A 144 2.52 23.38 -13.67
N ILE A 145 1.45 22.60 -13.61
CA ILE A 145 0.21 22.90 -14.32
C ILE A 145 -0.89 23.07 -13.28
N ASP A 146 -1.44 24.27 -13.17
CA ASP A 146 -2.63 24.49 -12.37
C ASP A 146 -3.83 23.83 -13.06
N ILE A 147 -4.40 22.84 -12.41
CA ILE A 147 -5.57 22.09 -12.91
C ILE A 147 -6.87 22.52 -12.22
N GLY A 148 -6.78 23.44 -11.29
CA GLY A 148 -7.90 23.92 -10.50
C GLY A 148 -8.42 22.91 -9.46
N PRO A 149 -9.22 23.37 -8.48
CA PRO A 149 -9.56 22.57 -7.31
C PRO A 149 -10.39 21.33 -7.61
N VAL A 150 -11.26 21.38 -8.63
CA VAL A 150 -12.14 20.25 -8.98
C VAL A 150 -11.36 19.11 -9.63
N LEU A 151 -10.50 19.41 -10.61
CA LEU A 151 -9.69 18.38 -11.26
C LEU A 151 -8.63 17.83 -10.28
N TYR A 152 -8.10 18.67 -9.38
CA TYR A 152 -7.21 18.22 -8.33
C TYR A 152 -7.91 17.24 -7.37
N PHE A 153 -9.17 17.51 -6.97
CA PHE A 153 -9.94 16.54 -6.21
C PHE A 153 -10.12 15.20 -6.94
N VAL A 154 -10.42 15.24 -8.25
CA VAL A 154 -10.52 14.01 -9.07
C VAL A 154 -9.18 13.27 -9.09
N LEU A 155 -8.06 13.99 -9.22
CA LEU A 155 -6.71 13.42 -9.16
C LEU A 155 -6.46 12.74 -7.81
N VAL A 156 -6.74 13.41 -6.69
CA VAL A 156 -6.60 12.86 -5.33
C VAL A 156 -7.41 11.56 -5.19
N PHE A 157 -8.66 11.55 -5.67
CA PHE A 157 -9.47 10.34 -5.67
C PHE A 157 -8.85 9.21 -6.50
N LEU A 158 -8.37 9.50 -7.71
CA LEU A 158 -7.72 8.50 -8.56
C LEU A 158 -6.43 7.96 -7.93
N VAL A 159 -5.65 8.80 -7.27
CA VAL A 159 -4.42 8.42 -6.56
C VAL A 159 -4.74 7.49 -5.39
N ILE A 160 -5.70 7.86 -4.53
CA ILE A 160 -6.10 7.02 -3.38
C ILE A 160 -6.70 5.70 -3.85
N ALA A 161 -7.63 5.73 -4.79
CA ALA A 161 -8.25 4.52 -5.32
C ALA A 161 -7.22 3.64 -6.08
N GLY A 162 -6.38 4.26 -6.91
CA GLY A 162 -5.35 3.57 -7.68
C GLY A 162 -4.31 2.90 -6.79
N ALA A 163 -3.73 3.63 -5.85
CA ALA A 163 -2.70 3.11 -4.94
C ALA A 163 -3.28 2.01 -4.03
N SER A 164 -4.44 2.27 -3.41
CA SER A 164 -5.09 1.30 -2.51
C SER A 164 -5.42 -0.01 -3.22
N ASN A 165 -6.04 0.04 -4.39
CA ASN A 165 -6.37 -1.17 -5.14
C ASN A 165 -5.14 -1.79 -5.83
N GLY A 166 -4.14 -1.00 -6.24
CA GLY A 166 -2.88 -1.50 -6.81
C GLY A 166 -2.10 -2.36 -5.82
N VAL A 167 -1.96 -1.89 -4.58
CA VAL A 167 -1.34 -2.70 -3.51
C VAL A 167 -2.18 -3.95 -3.20
N ASN A 168 -3.50 -3.82 -3.16
CA ASN A 168 -4.38 -4.97 -2.91
C ASN A 168 -4.28 -6.03 -4.01
N LEU A 169 -4.14 -5.64 -5.28
CA LEU A 169 -3.90 -6.57 -6.38
C LEU A 169 -2.52 -7.24 -6.31
N THR A 170 -1.55 -6.60 -5.66
CA THR A 170 -0.19 -7.15 -5.47
C THR A 170 -0.12 -8.16 -4.31
N ASP A 171 -1.12 -8.18 -3.40
CA ASP A 171 -1.18 -9.07 -2.23
C ASP A 171 -1.69 -10.47 -2.61
N GLY A 172 -1.05 -11.09 -3.61
CA GLY A 172 -1.40 -12.44 -4.09
C GLY A 172 -0.40 -13.53 -3.69
N LEU A 173 0.83 -13.16 -3.31
CA LEU A 173 1.91 -14.07 -2.92
C LEU A 173 2.50 -13.68 -1.57
N ASP A 174 3.01 -14.68 -0.84
CA ASP A 174 3.65 -14.51 0.47
C ASP A 174 4.80 -13.49 0.39
N GLY A 175 4.72 -12.43 1.19
CA GLY A 175 5.74 -11.38 1.29
C GLY A 175 5.76 -10.38 0.13
N LEU A 176 5.07 -10.61 -0.97
CA LEU A 176 5.15 -9.77 -2.17
C LEU A 176 4.69 -8.34 -1.90
N ALA A 177 3.48 -8.15 -1.39
CA ALA A 177 2.92 -6.83 -1.11
C ALA A 177 3.65 -6.12 0.03
N ALA A 178 3.92 -6.83 1.15
CA ALA A 178 4.59 -6.24 2.30
C ALA A 178 5.99 -5.71 1.96
N GLY A 179 6.79 -6.49 1.23
CA GLY A 179 8.13 -6.09 0.82
C GLY A 179 8.13 -4.99 -0.22
N SER A 180 7.24 -5.05 -1.21
CA SER A 180 7.08 -3.98 -2.20
C SER A 180 6.65 -2.67 -1.55
N CYS A 181 5.72 -2.70 -0.59
CA CYS A 181 5.32 -1.53 0.19
C CYS A 181 6.47 -0.99 1.03
N ALA A 182 7.26 -1.86 1.71
CA ALA A 182 8.41 -1.42 2.49
C ALA A 182 9.42 -0.64 1.62
N ILE A 183 9.70 -1.12 0.40
CA ILE A 183 10.62 -0.48 -0.55
C ILE A 183 10.08 0.88 -1.02
N VAL A 184 8.81 0.96 -1.41
CA VAL A 184 8.17 2.20 -1.86
C VAL A 184 8.08 3.22 -0.72
N LEU A 185 7.70 2.79 0.48
CA LEU A 185 7.64 3.63 1.67
C LEU A 185 9.02 4.12 2.12
N LEU A 186 10.09 3.33 1.90
CA LEU A 186 11.46 3.77 2.16
C LEU A 186 11.84 4.94 1.25
N ALA A 187 11.44 4.91 -0.04
CA ALA A 187 11.63 6.04 -0.93
C ALA A 187 10.84 7.28 -0.43
N TYR A 188 9.60 7.12 0.03
CA TYR A 188 8.84 8.21 0.62
C TYR A 188 9.45 8.73 1.93
N THR A 189 10.01 7.83 2.78
CA THR A 189 10.78 8.27 3.96
C THR A 189 11.96 9.15 3.56
N ALA A 190 12.69 8.77 2.52
CA ALA A 190 13.81 9.56 2.02
C ALA A 190 13.34 10.91 1.41
N ILE A 191 12.28 10.91 0.60
CA ILE A 191 11.68 12.12 0.01
C ILE A 191 11.27 13.12 1.09
N THR A 192 10.50 12.66 2.08
CA THR A 192 9.99 13.51 3.16
C THR A 192 11.09 13.95 4.14
N PHE A 193 12.12 13.11 4.31
CA PHE A 193 13.26 13.42 5.17
C PHE A 193 14.15 14.54 4.60
N ILE A 194 14.35 14.58 3.27
CA ILE A 194 15.13 15.64 2.62
C ILE A 194 14.34 16.94 2.43
N SER A 195 13.02 16.89 2.61
CA SER A 195 12.14 18.06 2.56
C SER A 195 12.06 18.68 3.94
N ASN A 196 12.58 19.89 4.10
CA ASN A 196 12.80 20.53 5.41
C ASN A 196 11.53 20.67 6.29
N ASP A 197 10.34 20.72 5.68
CA ASP A 197 9.07 20.97 6.37
C ASP A 197 8.17 19.71 6.49
N GLN A 198 8.70 18.50 6.22
CA GLN A 198 7.90 17.26 6.18
C GLN A 198 8.39 16.18 7.17
N GLN A 199 8.89 16.60 8.33
CA GLN A 199 9.52 15.72 9.32
C GLN A 199 8.55 14.65 9.87
N ASP A 200 7.32 15.03 10.18
CA ASP A 200 6.30 14.11 10.68
C ASP A 200 5.86 13.09 9.61
N LEU A 201 5.85 13.49 8.33
CA LEU A 201 5.63 12.54 7.24
C LEU A 201 6.77 11.54 7.11
N ALA A 202 8.04 11.97 7.31
CA ALA A 202 9.19 11.07 7.33
C ALA A 202 9.10 10.08 8.49
N LEU A 203 8.67 10.54 9.66
CA LEU A 203 8.45 9.72 10.83
C LEU A 203 7.36 8.68 10.61
N LEU A 204 6.20 9.10 10.07
CA LEU A 204 5.09 8.18 9.73
C LEU A 204 5.50 7.15 8.68
N SER A 205 6.17 7.60 7.60
CA SER A 205 6.65 6.72 6.54
C SER A 205 7.63 5.68 7.09
N SER A 206 8.55 6.10 7.98
CA SER A 206 9.50 5.20 8.65
C SER A 206 8.79 4.18 9.56
N CYS A 207 7.76 4.59 10.31
CA CYS A 207 6.93 3.67 11.08
C CYS A 207 6.28 2.61 10.18
N LEU A 208 5.73 3.02 9.03
CA LEU A 208 5.13 2.10 8.06
C LEU A 208 6.16 1.14 7.47
N VAL A 209 7.37 1.62 7.13
CA VAL A 209 8.50 0.76 6.71
C VAL A 209 8.83 -0.27 7.77
N GLY A 210 9.02 0.18 9.02
CA GLY A 210 9.33 -0.69 10.14
C GLY A 210 8.27 -1.75 10.37
N ALA A 211 6.99 -1.35 10.34
CA ALA A 211 5.87 -2.27 10.50
C ALA A 211 5.79 -3.31 9.36
N CYS A 212 6.03 -2.90 8.10
CA CYS A 212 6.10 -3.83 6.97
C CYS A 212 7.24 -4.83 7.11
N ILE A 213 8.44 -4.38 7.52
CA ILE A 213 9.60 -5.27 7.74
C ILE A 213 9.31 -6.23 8.91
N GLY A 214 8.73 -5.72 10.02
CA GLY A 214 8.33 -6.56 11.15
C GLY A 214 7.27 -7.58 10.76
N PHE A 215 6.33 -7.21 9.90
CA PHE A 215 5.29 -8.12 9.39
C PHE A 215 5.87 -9.19 8.46
N LEU A 216 6.86 -8.87 7.63
CA LEU A 216 7.57 -9.83 6.78
C LEU A 216 8.19 -10.99 7.54
N TRP A 217 8.54 -10.81 8.83
CA TRP A 217 9.02 -11.89 9.69
C TRP A 217 8.05 -13.07 9.75
N PHE A 218 6.77 -12.80 9.60
CA PHE A 218 5.69 -13.80 9.66
C PHE A 218 5.07 -14.08 8.30
N ASN A 219 5.16 -13.13 7.36
CA ASN A 219 4.50 -13.19 6.06
C ASN A 219 5.41 -13.64 4.93
N ALA A 220 6.77 -13.71 5.15
CA ALA A 220 7.67 -14.28 4.16
C ALA A 220 7.37 -15.77 3.93
N PHE A 221 7.58 -16.24 2.69
CA PHE A 221 7.28 -17.63 2.31
C PHE A 221 8.07 -18.67 3.13
N PRO A 222 7.43 -19.71 3.70
CA PRO A 222 5.98 -19.93 3.77
C PRO A 222 5.31 -19.06 4.87
N ALA A 223 4.26 -18.35 4.52
CA ALA A 223 3.63 -17.39 5.41
C ALA A 223 2.88 -18.04 6.59
N SER A 224 3.08 -17.49 7.78
CA SER A 224 2.34 -17.85 9.00
C SER A 224 1.04 -17.04 9.16
N ILE A 225 0.91 -15.93 8.43
CA ILE A 225 -0.24 -15.02 8.42
C ILE A 225 -0.26 -14.26 7.09
N PHE A 226 -1.46 -14.05 6.54
CA PHE A 226 -1.68 -13.20 5.37
C PHE A 226 -2.02 -11.77 5.78
N MET A 227 -1.62 -10.81 4.94
CA MET A 227 -1.87 -9.39 5.15
C MET A 227 -3.36 -9.07 5.12
N GLY A 228 -4.07 -9.60 4.12
CA GLY A 228 -5.48 -9.34 3.85
C GLY A 228 -5.76 -7.94 3.30
N ASP A 229 -7.04 -7.70 2.96
CA ASP A 229 -7.49 -6.38 2.50
C ASP A 229 -7.25 -5.30 3.57
N THR A 230 -7.25 -5.68 4.86
CA THR A 230 -6.90 -4.80 5.99
C THR A 230 -5.54 -4.14 5.81
N GLY A 231 -4.52 -4.94 5.47
CA GLY A 231 -3.16 -4.44 5.30
C GLY A 231 -2.95 -3.78 3.94
N SER A 232 -3.36 -4.45 2.88
CA SER A 232 -3.08 -4.02 1.51
C SER A 232 -3.81 -2.74 1.12
N LEU A 233 -5.11 -2.58 1.46
CA LEU A 233 -5.84 -1.33 1.24
C LEU A 233 -5.26 -0.21 2.12
N GLY A 234 -4.93 -0.51 3.38
CA GLY A 234 -4.36 0.46 4.30
C GLY A 234 -3.01 1.01 3.86
N LEU A 235 -2.07 0.13 3.48
CA LEU A 235 -0.75 0.53 2.98
C LEU A 235 -0.85 1.29 1.65
N GLY A 236 -1.71 0.83 0.73
CA GLY A 236 -1.95 1.53 -0.52
C GLY A 236 -2.57 2.91 -0.31
N GLY A 237 -3.52 3.03 0.63
CA GLY A 237 -4.09 4.33 1.03
C GLY A 237 -3.04 5.27 1.63
N ALA A 238 -2.15 4.76 2.48
CA ALA A 238 -1.03 5.52 3.04
C ALA A 238 -0.08 6.04 1.94
N ILE A 239 0.33 5.17 1.02
CA ILE A 239 1.20 5.52 -0.12
C ILE A 239 0.53 6.59 -0.99
N GLY A 240 -0.74 6.44 -1.33
CA GLY A 240 -1.48 7.42 -2.10
C GLY A 240 -1.59 8.77 -1.38
N ALA A 241 -1.89 8.77 -0.07
CA ALA A 241 -1.97 9.98 0.72
C ALA A 241 -0.61 10.68 0.89
N LEU A 242 0.48 9.91 1.03
CA LEU A 242 1.85 10.45 1.01
C LEU A 242 2.14 11.15 -0.32
N ALA A 243 1.78 10.54 -1.46
CA ALA A 243 1.97 11.15 -2.77
C ALA A 243 1.24 12.49 -2.91
N VAL A 244 0.02 12.59 -2.40
CA VAL A 244 -0.77 13.85 -2.39
C VAL A 244 -0.10 14.89 -1.50
N MET A 245 0.27 14.54 -0.27
CA MET A 245 0.85 15.50 0.67
C MET A 245 2.26 15.97 0.29
N THR A 246 2.97 15.19 -0.53
CA THR A 246 4.30 15.56 -1.06
C THR A 246 4.24 16.14 -2.48
N GLN A 247 3.05 16.31 -3.06
CA GLN A 247 2.81 16.72 -4.47
C GLN A 247 3.64 15.89 -5.46
N THR A 248 3.61 14.57 -5.27
CA THR A 248 4.34 13.59 -6.10
C THR A 248 3.38 12.61 -6.79
N GLU A 249 2.14 13.02 -7.08
CA GLU A 249 1.10 12.14 -7.65
C GLU A 249 1.53 11.54 -8.98
N VAL A 250 2.16 12.33 -9.85
CA VAL A 250 2.69 11.83 -11.13
C VAL A 250 3.91 10.94 -10.90
N LEU A 251 4.76 11.34 -9.98
CA LEU A 251 5.97 10.59 -9.66
C LEU A 251 5.66 9.23 -9.01
N LEU A 252 4.52 9.11 -8.32
CA LEU A 252 4.03 7.84 -7.75
C LEU A 252 3.90 6.75 -8.83
N ILE A 253 3.56 7.11 -10.07
CA ILE A 253 3.50 6.15 -11.18
C ILE A 253 4.86 5.46 -11.38
N ILE A 254 5.96 6.16 -11.12
CA ILE A 254 7.32 5.62 -11.20
C ILE A 254 7.71 4.97 -9.89
N ILE A 255 7.60 5.68 -8.75
CA ILE A 255 7.98 5.16 -7.41
C ILE A 255 7.23 3.86 -7.10
N GLY A 256 5.91 3.84 -7.33
CA GLY A 256 5.03 2.71 -7.17
C GLY A 256 4.86 1.84 -8.41
N GLY A 257 5.85 1.85 -9.33
CA GLY A 257 5.75 1.22 -10.65
C GLY A 257 5.35 -0.24 -10.60
N ILE A 258 5.73 -0.98 -9.56
CA ILE A 258 5.31 -2.38 -9.40
C ILE A 258 3.79 -2.50 -9.23
N PHE A 259 3.16 -1.63 -8.44
CA PHE A 259 1.71 -1.62 -8.25
C PHE A 259 0.97 -1.19 -9.51
N VAL A 260 1.58 -0.27 -10.28
CA VAL A 260 1.06 0.15 -11.59
C VAL A 260 1.10 -1.00 -12.58
N ILE A 261 2.21 -1.76 -12.65
CA ILE A 261 2.35 -2.95 -13.51
C ILE A 261 1.28 -3.99 -13.16
N GLU A 262 1.08 -4.28 -11.87
CA GLU A 262 0.06 -5.22 -11.39
C GLU A 262 -1.34 -4.77 -11.79
N ALA A 263 -1.70 -3.53 -11.51
CA ALA A 263 -3.02 -2.98 -11.83
C ALA A 263 -3.27 -2.92 -13.35
N LEU A 264 -2.28 -2.49 -14.14
CA LEU A 264 -2.37 -2.44 -15.60
C LEU A 264 -2.49 -3.85 -16.20
N SER A 265 -1.81 -4.84 -15.65
CA SER A 265 -1.92 -6.23 -16.12
C SER A 265 -3.35 -6.74 -16.03
N VAL A 266 -4.05 -6.42 -14.93
CA VAL A 266 -5.47 -6.75 -14.76
C VAL A 266 -6.34 -5.95 -15.71
N ALA A 267 -6.13 -4.65 -15.84
CA ALA A 267 -6.91 -3.79 -16.74
C ALA A 267 -6.79 -4.24 -18.19
N ILE A 268 -5.58 -4.52 -18.67
CA ILE A 268 -5.30 -5.01 -20.03
C ILE A 268 -5.96 -6.37 -20.25
N GLN A 269 -5.84 -7.30 -19.29
CA GLN A 269 -6.45 -8.63 -19.38
C GLN A 269 -7.97 -8.54 -19.49
N VAL A 270 -8.62 -7.74 -18.63
CA VAL A 270 -10.07 -7.56 -18.62
C VAL A 270 -10.55 -6.89 -19.91
N PHE A 271 -9.86 -5.85 -20.35
CA PHE A 271 -10.15 -5.13 -21.59
C PHE A 271 -10.06 -6.07 -22.81
N ALA A 272 -8.94 -6.78 -22.97
CA ALA A 272 -8.69 -7.69 -24.07
C ALA A 272 -9.72 -8.85 -24.09
N PHE A 273 -10.05 -9.40 -22.93
CA PHE A 273 -11.02 -10.47 -22.84
C PHE A 273 -12.45 -10.00 -23.18
N LYS A 274 -12.85 -8.82 -22.71
CA LYS A 274 -14.18 -8.26 -23.04
C LYS A 274 -14.33 -7.92 -24.52
N LEU A 275 -13.29 -7.32 -25.13
CA LEU A 275 -13.35 -6.82 -26.50
C LEU A 275 -13.03 -7.91 -27.54
N PHE A 276 -11.97 -8.69 -27.30
CA PHE A 276 -11.42 -9.64 -28.26
C PHE A 276 -11.68 -11.11 -27.90
N ARG A 277 -12.25 -11.40 -26.71
CA ARG A 277 -12.42 -12.76 -26.16
C ARG A 277 -11.12 -13.56 -26.09
N ARG A 278 -9.99 -12.88 -25.96
CA ARG A 278 -8.65 -13.49 -25.87
C ARG A 278 -7.96 -13.07 -24.58
N ARG A 279 -7.20 -13.99 -24.01
CA ARG A 279 -6.32 -13.71 -22.87
C ARG A 279 -4.98 -13.22 -23.38
N VAL A 280 -4.45 -12.12 -22.82
CA VAL A 280 -3.10 -11.60 -23.09
C VAL A 280 -2.10 -12.30 -22.16
N LEU A 281 -2.46 -12.48 -20.90
CA LEU A 281 -1.71 -13.19 -19.89
C LEU A 281 -2.38 -14.53 -19.60
N LEU A 282 -1.62 -15.55 -19.17
CA LEU A 282 -2.18 -16.82 -18.73
C LEU A 282 -3.16 -16.60 -17.58
N MET A 283 -2.78 -15.75 -16.63
CA MET A 283 -3.58 -15.27 -15.51
C MET A 283 -3.19 -13.83 -15.17
N ALA A 284 -4.10 -13.03 -14.62
CA ALA A 284 -3.85 -11.70 -14.07
C ALA A 284 -4.30 -11.66 -12.61
N PRO A 285 -3.62 -10.89 -11.74
CA PRO A 285 -2.47 -10.00 -12.00
C PRO A 285 -1.21 -10.72 -12.50
N VAL A 286 -0.18 -9.93 -12.94
CA VAL A 286 0.98 -10.49 -13.68
C VAL A 286 1.84 -11.46 -12.87
N HIS A 287 1.89 -11.37 -11.54
CA HIS A 287 2.59 -12.36 -10.70
C HIS A 287 2.01 -13.76 -10.90
N HIS A 288 0.69 -13.93 -11.03
CA HIS A 288 0.06 -15.22 -11.33
C HIS A 288 0.41 -15.74 -12.73
N HIS A 289 0.67 -14.86 -13.70
CA HIS A 289 1.19 -15.29 -15.00
C HIS A 289 2.51 -16.04 -14.86
N PHE A 290 3.43 -15.56 -14.00
CA PHE A 290 4.71 -16.22 -13.76
C PHE A 290 4.57 -17.49 -12.94
N GLU A 291 3.61 -17.59 -12.00
CA GLU A 291 3.26 -18.85 -11.34
C GLU A 291 2.81 -19.91 -12.36
N MET A 292 1.95 -19.52 -13.31
CA MET A 292 1.49 -20.40 -14.39
C MET A 292 2.64 -20.84 -15.34
N LEU A 293 3.77 -20.11 -15.33
CA LEU A 293 5.01 -20.47 -16.00
C LEU A 293 5.96 -21.29 -15.09
N ALA A 294 5.45 -21.82 -13.97
CA ALA A 294 6.17 -22.65 -13.01
C ALA A 294 7.39 -21.93 -12.36
N TRP A 295 7.34 -20.61 -12.17
CA TRP A 295 8.30 -19.93 -11.34
C TRP A 295 7.92 -20.11 -9.86
N SER A 296 8.91 -20.37 -8.99
CA SER A 296 8.68 -20.45 -7.55
C SER A 296 8.23 -19.08 -6.99
N GLU A 297 7.37 -19.07 -5.97
CA GLU A 297 6.90 -17.85 -5.30
C GLU A 297 8.06 -16.95 -4.85
N THR A 298 9.10 -17.53 -4.25
CA THR A 298 10.29 -16.80 -3.80
C THR A 298 11.04 -16.12 -4.96
N LYS A 299 11.09 -16.77 -6.14
CA LYS A 299 11.71 -16.19 -7.34
C LYS A 299 10.89 -15.00 -7.87
N ILE A 300 9.58 -15.12 -7.88
CA ILE A 300 8.67 -14.03 -8.30
C ILE A 300 8.80 -12.86 -7.31
N MET A 301 8.63 -13.13 -6.02
CA MET A 301 8.72 -12.15 -4.94
C MET A 301 10.04 -11.36 -5.03
N LEU A 302 11.19 -12.02 -5.09
CA LEU A 302 12.50 -11.37 -5.14
C LEU A 302 12.66 -10.49 -6.39
N ARG A 303 12.23 -10.96 -7.57
CA ARG A 303 12.31 -10.18 -8.81
C ARG A 303 11.41 -8.96 -8.79
N PHE A 304 10.23 -9.06 -8.21
CA PHE A 304 9.29 -7.96 -8.06
C PHE A 304 9.81 -6.92 -7.07
N TRP A 305 10.47 -7.35 -5.98
CA TRP A 305 11.17 -6.43 -5.07
C TRP A 305 12.31 -5.69 -5.75
N ILE A 306 13.08 -6.37 -6.62
CA ILE A 306 14.11 -5.71 -7.44
C ILE A 306 13.49 -4.66 -8.36
N ILE A 307 12.37 -4.97 -9.03
CA ILE A 307 11.66 -4.00 -9.86
C ILE A 307 11.16 -2.83 -9.00
N ALA A 308 10.55 -3.11 -7.85
CA ALA A 308 10.11 -2.08 -6.91
C ALA A 308 11.28 -1.17 -6.47
N ALA A 309 12.43 -1.74 -6.15
CA ALA A 309 13.62 -1.00 -5.74
C ALA A 309 14.18 -0.12 -6.88
N VAL A 310 14.23 -0.64 -8.11
CA VAL A 310 14.65 0.14 -9.29
C VAL A 310 13.68 1.29 -9.54
N CYS A 311 12.38 1.03 -9.56
CA CYS A 311 11.35 2.06 -9.76
C CYS A 311 11.41 3.14 -8.67
N SER A 312 11.49 2.74 -7.41
CA SER A 312 11.60 3.65 -6.27
C SER A 312 12.89 4.47 -6.29
N GLY A 313 14.02 3.85 -6.65
CA GLY A 313 15.31 4.53 -6.80
C GLY A 313 15.31 5.56 -7.92
N ILE A 314 14.73 5.23 -9.08
CA ILE A 314 14.55 6.18 -10.18
C ILE A 314 13.67 7.35 -9.72
N GLY A 315 12.52 7.07 -9.12
CA GLY A 315 11.60 8.10 -8.65
C GLY A 315 12.24 9.02 -7.61
N PHE A 316 12.96 8.47 -6.63
CA PHE A 316 13.70 9.27 -5.64
C PHE A 316 14.77 10.16 -6.29
N THR A 317 15.53 9.62 -7.26
CA THR A 317 16.55 10.39 -7.97
C THR A 317 15.94 11.56 -8.74
N LEU A 318 14.82 11.36 -9.42
CA LEU A 318 14.08 12.40 -10.12
C LEU A 318 13.58 13.48 -9.15
N TYR A 319 13.06 13.08 -7.99
CA TYR A 319 12.64 14.00 -6.94
C TYR A 319 13.81 14.85 -6.45
N GLN A 320 14.94 14.22 -6.10
CA GLN A 320 16.12 14.92 -5.60
C GLN A 320 16.68 15.93 -6.63
N GLN A 321 16.72 15.57 -7.93
CA GLN A 321 17.15 16.48 -8.98
C GLN A 321 16.24 17.70 -9.12
N SER A 322 14.93 17.56 -8.85
CA SER A 322 13.98 18.67 -8.94
C SER A 322 14.11 19.67 -7.78
N ILE A 323 14.62 19.25 -6.62
CA ILE A 323 14.85 20.15 -5.46
C ILE A 323 16.20 20.88 -5.58
N GLY A 324 17.18 20.29 -6.23
CA GLY A 324 18.54 20.85 -6.37
C GLY A 324 18.68 21.87 -7.51
N ARG A 325 17.61 22.15 -8.24
CA ARG A 325 17.54 23.19 -9.27
C ARG A 325 16.79 24.41 -8.76
#